data_b7b5ecae38cd5c063d1c5c5a7643651e
#
_entry.id   b7b5ecae38cd5c063d1c5c5a7643651e
#
_cell.length_a   1.000
_cell.length_b   1.000
_cell.length_c   1.000
_cell.angle_alpha   90.00
_cell.angle_beta   90.00
_cell.angle_gamma   90.00
#
_symmetry.space_group_name_H-M   'P 1'
#
loop_
_entity.id
_entity.type
_entity.pdbx_description
1 polymer ?
#
loop_
_entity_poly.entity_id
_entity_poly.type
_entity_poly.pdbx_seq_one_letter_code
_entity_poly.pdbx_strand_id
1 'polypeptide(L)'
;MAETLQTGKPIDFSIMPSFYCNLRCWFCMYDCSPENRRVLDYKKTKVFISKFDWKLINAFGFYGGEPSIFTHSYEPFVCLIPDEIPRFVITNGTWSVSEDYTELFLNWCAKHRFHIIVSSTPDHIKYQNRVFLENLAKELDGALELKNPDEIHAQGRAKGHDGVISDCKLTCQRTDRNIRLGLKPDGNIVFQNCHGEYHVVQTYEDEFSGIIERTNQIVGKCYKQKIEKNEKR
;
A
#
# COMPACT_ATOMS: atom_id res chain seq x y z
N MET A 1 5.91 8.39 5.32
CA MET A 1 6.99 7.37 5.29
C MET A 1 8.21 7.99 5.93
N ALA A 2 8.83 7.27 6.86
CA ALA A 2 10.02 7.76 7.55
C ALA A 2 11.15 8.07 6.55
N GLU A 3 12.00 9.04 6.87
CA GLU A 3 13.18 9.42 6.05
C GLU A 3 14.09 8.24 5.73
N THR A 4 14.06 7.19 6.57
CA THR A 4 14.82 5.94 6.40
C THR A 4 14.50 5.13 5.15
N LEU A 5 13.37 5.39 4.46
CA LEU A 5 12.96 4.67 3.24
C LEU A 5 13.30 5.41 1.93
N GLN A 6 14.05 6.51 2.00
CA GLN A 6 14.40 7.28 0.80
C GLN A 6 15.77 6.84 0.26
N THR A 7 15.76 6.11 -0.85
CA THR A 7 16.99 5.68 -1.56
C THR A 7 17.31 6.52 -2.79
N GLY A 8 16.47 7.54 -3.09
CA GLY A 8 16.57 8.34 -4.31
C GLY A 8 16.06 7.66 -5.59
N LYS A 9 15.55 6.43 -5.48
CA LYS A 9 14.95 5.69 -6.61
C LYS A 9 13.49 6.11 -6.80
N PRO A 10 12.92 6.02 -8.03
CA PRO A 10 11.65 6.68 -8.35
C PRO A 10 10.39 5.96 -7.88
N ILE A 11 10.42 4.64 -7.59
CA ILE A 11 9.20 3.84 -7.39
C ILE A 11 9.13 3.24 -5.98
N ASP A 12 8.05 3.53 -5.25
CA ASP A 12 7.58 2.71 -4.13
C ASP A 12 6.58 1.69 -4.69
N PHE A 13 6.93 0.42 -4.66
CA PHE A 13 6.06 -0.64 -5.15
C PHE A 13 5.45 -1.43 -4.00
N SER A 14 4.17 -1.76 -4.11
CA SER A 14 3.50 -2.57 -3.10
C SER A 14 2.57 -3.61 -3.71
N ILE A 15 2.35 -4.70 -2.99
CA ILE A 15 1.45 -5.77 -3.40
C ILE A 15 0.31 -5.88 -2.39
N MET A 16 -0.89 -6.03 -2.94
CA MET A 16 -2.09 -6.43 -2.21
C MET A 16 -2.40 -7.90 -2.56
N PRO A 17 -2.00 -8.87 -1.74
CA PRO A 17 -2.20 -10.28 -2.10
C PRO A 17 -3.64 -10.74 -2.07
N SER A 18 -4.48 -10.07 -1.28
CA SER A 18 -5.91 -10.37 -1.17
C SER A 18 -6.73 -9.13 -0.85
N PHE A 19 -8.00 -9.14 -1.25
CA PHE A 19 -9.00 -8.21 -0.73
C PHE A 19 -9.60 -8.66 0.61
N TYR A 20 -9.25 -9.86 1.09
CA TYR A 20 -9.71 -10.32 2.39
C TYR A 20 -9.11 -9.46 3.52
N CYS A 21 -9.98 -8.95 4.38
CA CYS A 21 -9.62 -8.21 5.60
C CYS A 21 -10.55 -8.68 6.71
N ASN A 22 -10.05 -8.84 7.91
CA ASN A 22 -10.88 -9.15 9.08
C ASN A 22 -11.71 -7.96 9.58
N LEU A 23 -11.51 -6.76 8.99
CA LEU A 23 -12.30 -5.56 9.25
C LEU A 23 -13.10 -5.13 8.03
N ARG A 24 -14.17 -4.37 8.28
CA ARG A 24 -15.02 -3.74 7.27
C ARG A 24 -15.08 -2.22 7.49
N CYS A 25 -13.94 -1.55 7.34
CA CYS A 25 -13.86 -0.10 7.52
C CYS A 25 -14.69 0.62 6.45
N TRP A 26 -15.53 1.59 6.85
CA TRP A 26 -16.36 2.36 5.92
C TRP A 26 -15.52 3.19 4.93
N PHE A 27 -14.32 3.59 5.35
CA PHE A 27 -13.38 4.39 4.54
C PHE A 27 -12.39 3.54 3.72
N CYS A 28 -12.58 2.22 3.63
CA CYS A 28 -11.64 1.37 2.92
C CYS A 28 -11.58 1.72 1.43
N MET A 29 -10.41 2.20 0.99
CA MET A 29 -10.17 2.63 -0.39
C MET A 29 -10.23 1.46 -1.39
N TYR A 30 -10.03 0.21 -0.92
CA TYR A 30 -9.93 -0.98 -1.79
C TYR A 30 -11.13 -1.91 -1.69
N ASP A 31 -12.13 -1.54 -0.90
CA ASP A 31 -13.29 -2.38 -0.61
C ASP A 31 -12.94 -3.76 -0.04
N CYS A 32 -11.89 -3.80 0.78
CA CYS A 32 -11.47 -5.02 1.49
C CYS A 32 -12.46 -5.36 2.59
N SER A 33 -12.80 -6.64 2.74
CA SER A 33 -13.75 -7.11 3.75
C SER A 33 -13.59 -8.62 4.02
N PRO A 34 -14.23 -9.16 5.09
CA PRO A 34 -14.23 -10.60 5.35
C PRO A 34 -14.88 -11.44 4.24
N GLU A 35 -15.77 -10.85 3.46
CA GLU A 35 -16.49 -11.53 2.38
C GLU A 35 -15.73 -11.50 1.06
N ASN A 36 -14.87 -10.52 0.85
CA ASN A 36 -14.11 -10.39 -0.39
C ASN A 36 -12.84 -11.25 -0.34
N ARG A 37 -12.95 -12.48 -0.82
CA ARG A 37 -11.88 -13.49 -0.76
C ARG A 37 -11.04 -13.57 -2.04
N ARG A 38 -11.10 -12.57 -2.92
CA ARG A 38 -10.27 -12.54 -4.12
C ARG A 38 -8.80 -12.44 -3.73
N VAL A 39 -7.98 -13.32 -4.30
CA VAL A 39 -6.53 -13.39 -4.09
C VAL A 39 -5.80 -13.23 -5.42
N LEU A 40 -4.55 -12.78 -5.35
CA LEU A 40 -3.64 -12.74 -6.50
C LEU A 40 -3.36 -14.15 -7.04
N ASP A 41 -3.10 -14.23 -8.33
CA ASP A 41 -2.43 -15.38 -8.92
C ASP A 41 -0.95 -15.34 -8.53
N TYR A 42 -0.58 -16.16 -7.56
CA TYR A 42 0.78 -16.20 -7.01
C TYR A 42 1.84 -16.58 -8.06
N LYS A 43 1.51 -17.47 -8.99
CA LYS A 43 2.45 -17.89 -10.05
C LYS A 43 2.75 -16.74 -11.00
N LYS A 44 1.71 -16.09 -11.52
CA LYS A 44 1.86 -14.92 -12.40
C LYS A 44 2.55 -13.76 -11.69
N THR A 45 2.20 -13.49 -10.44
CA THR A 45 2.83 -12.45 -9.62
C THR A 45 4.32 -12.71 -9.43
N LYS A 46 4.71 -13.96 -9.13
CA LYS A 46 6.12 -14.32 -8.99
C LYS A 46 6.90 -14.09 -10.29
N VAL A 47 6.33 -14.49 -11.43
CA VAL A 47 6.94 -14.25 -12.75
C VAL A 47 7.05 -12.75 -13.01
N PHE A 48 6.05 -11.95 -12.66
CA PHE A 48 6.09 -10.51 -12.84
C PHE A 48 7.19 -9.86 -11.98
N ILE A 49 7.29 -10.19 -10.69
CA ILE A 49 8.32 -9.64 -9.78
C ILE A 49 9.73 -10.03 -10.24
N SER A 50 9.91 -11.25 -10.78
CA SER A 50 11.23 -11.68 -11.27
C SER A 50 11.76 -10.86 -12.45
N LYS A 51 10.91 -10.07 -13.09
CA LYS A 51 11.25 -9.16 -14.19
C LYS A 51 11.52 -7.71 -13.73
N PHE A 52 11.50 -7.44 -12.43
CA PHE A 52 11.70 -6.08 -11.92
C PHE A 52 13.11 -5.57 -12.20
N ASP A 53 13.20 -4.34 -12.64
CA ASP A 53 14.45 -3.57 -12.54
C ASP A 53 14.52 -2.95 -11.12
N TRP A 54 15.16 -3.66 -10.21
CA TRP A 54 15.31 -3.25 -8.82
C TRP A 54 16.06 -1.93 -8.64
N LYS A 55 16.75 -1.43 -9.67
CA LYS A 55 17.36 -0.09 -9.64
C LYS A 55 16.33 1.01 -9.64
N LEU A 56 15.10 0.73 -10.07
CA LEU A 56 13.99 1.69 -10.07
C LEU A 56 13.17 1.65 -8.77
N ILE A 57 13.33 0.61 -7.95
CA ILE A 57 12.50 0.40 -6.74
C ILE A 57 13.17 1.07 -5.54
N ASN A 58 12.51 2.08 -4.98
CA ASN A 58 12.91 2.74 -3.74
C ASN A 58 12.56 1.90 -2.51
N ALA A 59 11.32 1.40 -2.45
CA ALA A 59 10.84 0.54 -1.38
C ALA A 59 9.83 -0.46 -1.92
N PHE A 60 9.76 -1.63 -1.28
CA PHE A 60 8.81 -2.68 -1.63
C PHE A 60 7.99 -3.09 -0.41
N GLY A 61 6.67 -3.25 -0.58
CA GLY A 61 5.84 -3.56 0.57
C GLY A 61 4.60 -4.38 0.31
N PHE A 62 3.93 -4.72 1.40
CA PHE A 62 2.64 -5.39 1.40
C PHE A 62 1.58 -4.51 2.08
N TYR A 63 0.38 -4.52 1.52
CA TYR A 63 -0.76 -3.76 2.03
C TYR A 63 -2.07 -4.37 1.57
N GLY A 64 -3.20 -3.83 2.03
CA GLY A 64 -4.53 -4.13 1.55
C GLY A 64 -5.02 -5.53 1.91
N GLY A 65 -6.35 -5.68 2.13
CA GLY A 65 -6.83 -6.69 3.02
C GLY A 65 -6.16 -6.53 4.39
N GLU A 66 -5.85 -7.61 5.06
CA GLU A 66 -5.00 -7.56 6.25
C GLU A 66 -3.76 -8.45 6.07
N PRO A 67 -2.56 -7.86 5.88
CA PRO A 67 -1.36 -8.63 5.62
C PRO A 67 -0.96 -9.59 6.73
N SER A 68 -1.21 -9.27 7.99
CA SER A 68 -0.82 -10.13 9.11
C SER A 68 -1.46 -11.53 9.06
N ILE A 69 -2.57 -11.68 8.35
CA ILE A 69 -3.27 -12.95 8.18
C ILE A 69 -2.57 -13.85 7.14
N PHE A 70 -1.77 -13.28 6.24
CA PHE A 70 -1.24 -13.96 5.05
C PHE A 70 0.28 -14.08 5.02
N THR A 71 0.99 -13.87 6.12
CA THR A 71 2.45 -13.81 6.16
C THR A 71 3.13 -14.99 5.45
N HIS A 72 2.64 -16.22 5.67
CA HIS A 72 3.17 -17.42 5.00
C HIS A 72 2.98 -17.41 3.47
N SER A 73 1.95 -16.72 2.98
CA SER A 73 1.68 -16.60 1.54
C SER A 73 2.62 -15.59 0.86
N TYR A 74 3.31 -14.75 1.63
CA TYR A 74 4.24 -13.75 1.11
C TYR A 74 5.67 -14.25 0.95
N GLU A 75 6.04 -15.34 1.63
CA GLU A 75 7.40 -15.91 1.57
C GLU A 75 7.93 -16.08 0.13
N PRO A 76 7.15 -16.63 -0.84
CA PRO A 76 7.63 -16.76 -2.21
C PRO A 76 7.96 -15.45 -2.91
N PHE A 77 7.38 -14.33 -2.44
CA PHE A 77 7.64 -13.00 -2.99
C PHE A 77 8.79 -12.32 -2.26
N VAL A 78 8.83 -12.43 -0.93
CA VAL A 78 9.86 -11.82 -0.10
C VAL A 78 11.25 -12.31 -0.48
N CYS A 79 11.39 -13.60 -0.81
CA CYS A 79 12.65 -14.19 -1.26
C CYS A 79 13.16 -13.63 -2.61
N LEU A 80 12.32 -12.92 -3.36
CA LEU A 80 12.73 -12.28 -4.63
C LEU A 80 13.20 -10.84 -4.45
N ILE A 81 12.95 -10.23 -3.29
CA ILE A 81 13.30 -8.85 -3.02
C ILE A 81 14.78 -8.81 -2.60
N PRO A 82 15.65 -8.08 -3.31
CA PRO A 82 17.04 -7.90 -2.90
C PRO A 82 17.16 -7.29 -1.50
N ASP A 83 18.21 -7.68 -0.79
CA ASP A 83 18.38 -7.29 0.61
C ASP A 83 18.55 -5.78 0.84
N GLU A 84 19.07 -5.07 -0.15
CA GLU A 84 19.24 -3.62 -0.13
C GLU A 84 17.94 -2.84 -0.36
N ILE A 85 16.86 -3.49 -0.75
CA ILE A 85 15.56 -2.82 -0.96
C ILE A 85 14.83 -2.71 0.39
N PRO A 86 14.54 -1.49 0.89
CA PRO A 86 13.72 -1.29 2.07
C PRO A 86 12.36 -1.94 1.93
N ARG A 87 11.90 -2.60 2.99
CA ARG A 87 10.63 -3.34 3.00
C ARG A 87 9.66 -2.72 3.99
N PHE A 88 8.38 -2.67 3.64
CA PHE A 88 7.34 -2.19 4.55
C PHE A 88 6.08 -3.05 4.49
N VAL A 89 5.33 -3.05 5.58
CA VAL A 89 4.00 -3.67 5.65
C VAL A 89 3.02 -2.70 6.30
N ILE A 90 1.85 -2.51 5.66
CA ILE A 90 0.78 -1.67 6.19
C ILE A 90 -0.33 -2.59 6.72
N THR A 91 -0.60 -2.53 8.01
CA THR A 91 -1.52 -3.41 8.73
C THR A 91 -2.57 -2.59 9.49
N ASN A 92 -3.73 -3.22 9.74
CA ASN A 92 -4.75 -2.64 10.62
C ASN A 92 -4.46 -2.83 12.13
N GLY A 93 -3.42 -3.59 12.48
CA GLY A 93 -2.95 -3.78 13.86
C GLY A 93 -3.80 -4.71 14.72
N THR A 94 -4.78 -5.43 14.16
CA THR A 94 -5.63 -6.35 14.92
C THR A 94 -4.87 -7.54 15.51
N TRP A 95 -3.70 -7.86 14.98
CA TRP A 95 -2.81 -8.89 15.52
C TRP A 95 -2.37 -8.58 16.95
N SER A 96 -2.35 -7.31 17.36
CA SER A 96 -1.89 -6.87 18.69
C SER A 96 -2.78 -7.28 19.87
N VAL A 97 -3.98 -7.83 19.61
CA VAL A 97 -4.90 -8.28 20.68
C VAL A 97 -4.72 -9.74 21.07
N SER A 98 -3.90 -10.50 20.35
CA SER A 98 -3.60 -11.90 20.60
C SER A 98 -2.08 -12.08 20.69
N GLU A 99 -1.62 -12.69 21.78
CA GLU A 99 -0.19 -12.92 22.02
C GLU A 99 0.43 -13.79 20.92
N ASP A 100 -0.22 -14.90 20.58
CA ASP A 100 0.25 -15.82 19.52
C ASP A 100 0.36 -15.12 18.16
N TYR A 101 -0.67 -14.35 17.78
CA TYR A 101 -0.65 -13.62 16.53
C TYR A 101 0.38 -12.50 16.52
N THR A 102 0.58 -11.84 17.65
CA THR A 102 1.61 -10.81 17.83
C THR A 102 2.98 -11.42 17.59
N GLU A 103 3.30 -12.51 18.25
CA GLU A 103 4.59 -13.19 18.12
C GLU A 103 4.85 -13.65 16.68
N LEU A 104 3.89 -14.32 16.07
CA LEU A 104 4.00 -14.81 14.70
C LEU A 104 4.26 -13.67 13.70
N PHE A 105 3.51 -12.58 13.81
CA PHE A 105 3.62 -11.45 12.90
C PHE A 105 4.93 -10.68 13.09
N LEU A 106 5.30 -10.39 14.33
CA LEU A 106 6.54 -9.66 14.64
C LEU A 106 7.78 -10.47 14.27
N ASN A 107 7.79 -11.79 14.55
CA ASN A 107 8.89 -12.66 14.14
C ASN A 107 9.05 -12.70 12.62
N TRP A 108 7.94 -12.76 11.87
CA TRP A 108 7.97 -12.68 10.42
C TRP A 108 8.51 -11.34 9.93
N CYS A 109 8.04 -10.23 10.50
CA CYS A 109 8.52 -8.89 10.16
C CYS A 109 10.03 -8.72 10.46
N ALA A 110 10.48 -9.18 11.62
CA ALA A 110 11.88 -9.13 12.04
C ALA A 110 12.77 -9.97 11.11
N LYS A 111 12.37 -11.23 10.84
CA LYS A 111 13.07 -12.14 9.93
C LYS A 111 13.35 -11.49 8.56
N HIS A 112 12.38 -10.74 8.06
CA HIS A 112 12.44 -10.14 6.72
C HIS A 112 12.73 -8.64 6.73
N ARG A 113 13.06 -8.07 7.89
CA ARG A 113 13.41 -6.63 8.06
C ARG A 113 12.33 -5.69 7.54
N PHE A 114 11.07 -5.96 7.85
CA PHE A 114 9.97 -5.07 7.50
C PHE A 114 9.86 -3.90 8.47
N HIS A 115 9.73 -2.71 7.91
CA HIS A 115 9.18 -1.56 8.62
C HIS A 115 7.66 -1.72 8.72
N ILE A 116 7.11 -1.64 9.94
CA ILE A 116 5.70 -1.89 10.22
C ILE A 116 4.95 -0.57 10.31
N ILE A 117 3.94 -0.39 9.48
CA ILE A 117 3.06 0.78 9.48
C ILE A 117 1.68 0.33 9.97
N VAL A 118 1.31 0.73 11.18
CA VAL A 118 0.01 0.39 11.76
C VAL A 118 -0.97 1.52 11.50
N SER A 119 -2.05 1.22 10.82
CA SER A 119 -3.17 2.16 10.62
C SER A 119 -3.86 2.44 11.95
N SER A 120 -3.91 3.70 12.38
CA SER A 120 -4.40 4.14 13.70
C SER A 120 -5.56 5.12 13.60
N THR A 121 -6.50 4.90 12.67
CA THR A 121 -7.74 5.66 12.63
C THR A 121 -8.64 5.31 13.83
N PRO A 122 -9.60 6.17 14.20
CA PRO A 122 -10.55 5.86 15.28
C PRO A 122 -11.27 4.52 15.14
N ASP A 123 -11.52 4.07 13.90
CA ASP A 123 -12.14 2.78 13.65
C ASP A 123 -11.19 1.59 13.85
N HIS A 124 -9.91 1.73 13.49
CA HIS A 124 -8.91 0.68 13.73
C HIS A 124 -8.59 0.51 15.22
N ILE A 125 -8.48 1.62 15.97
CA ILE A 125 -8.14 1.62 17.40
C ILE A 125 -9.09 0.74 18.23
N LYS A 126 -10.37 0.64 17.83
CA LYS A 126 -11.36 -0.21 18.50
C LYS A 126 -11.00 -1.70 18.53
N TYR A 127 -10.14 -2.14 17.61
CA TYR A 127 -9.74 -3.52 17.41
C TYR A 127 -8.26 -3.78 17.68
N GLN A 128 -7.56 -2.81 18.30
CA GLN A 128 -6.14 -2.85 18.59
C GLN A 128 -5.89 -2.88 20.09
N ASN A 129 -4.81 -3.52 20.51
CA ASN A 129 -4.23 -3.25 21.82
C ASN A 129 -3.35 -1.99 21.75
N ARG A 130 -3.99 -0.84 21.90
CA ARG A 130 -3.36 0.45 21.67
C ARG A 130 -2.17 0.72 22.57
N VAL A 131 -2.28 0.39 23.88
CA VAL A 131 -1.20 0.59 24.86
C VAL A 131 0.02 -0.25 24.49
N PHE A 132 -0.20 -1.50 24.11
CA PHE A 132 0.87 -2.38 23.64
C PHE A 132 1.57 -1.80 22.39
N LEU A 133 0.81 -1.37 21.38
CA LEU A 133 1.36 -0.82 20.14
C LEU A 133 2.15 0.47 20.36
N GLU A 134 1.71 1.34 21.27
CA GLU A 134 2.43 2.58 21.61
C GLU A 134 3.75 2.32 22.34
N ASN A 135 3.78 1.31 23.21
CA ASN A 135 5.00 0.88 23.86
C ASN A 135 5.96 0.22 22.87
N LEU A 136 5.45 -0.69 22.06
CA LEU A 136 6.23 -1.38 21.02
C LEU A 136 6.85 -0.40 20.01
N ALA A 137 6.11 0.65 19.61
CA ALA A 137 6.63 1.67 18.71
C ALA A 137 7.81 2.46 19.30
N LYS A 138 7.81 2.67 20.63
CA LYS A 138 8.94 3.30 21.34
C LYS A 138 10.15 2.35 21.44
N GLU A 139 9.89 1.07 21.69
CA GLU A 139 10.94 0.06 21.85
C GLU A 139 11.64 -0.24 20.52
N LEU A 140 10.89 -0.27 19.41
CA LEU A 140 11.42 -0.60 18.09
C LEU A 140 12.04 0.59 17.32
N ASP A 141 12.17 1.75 17.95
CA ASP A 141 12.89 2.95 17.47
C ASP A 141 12.82 3.18 15.96
N GLY A 142 11.62 3.44 15.47
CA GLY A 142 11.36 3.72 14.05
C GLY A 142 11.12 2.49 13.15
N ALA A 143 11.28 1.26 13.63
CA ALA A 143 10.92 0.08 12.87
C ALA A 143 9.39 -0.18 12.87
N LEU A 144 8.64 0.44 13.78
CA LEU A 144 7.18 0.46 13.80
C LEU A 144 6.67 1.89 13.95
N GLU A 145 5.74 2.29 13.08
CA GLU A 145 5.04 3.57 13.19
C GLU A 145 3.53 3.39 13.30
N LEU A 146 2.89 4.22 14.14
CA LEU A 146 1.44 4.32 14.25
C LEU A 146 0.98 5.49 13.39
N LYS A 147 0.22 5.21 12.31
CA LYS A 147 -0.17 6.22 11.34
C LYS A 147 -1.67 6.46 11.32
N ASN A 148 -2.04 7.69 11.62
CA ASN A 148 -3.39 8.18 11.36
C ASN A 148 -3.37 8.98 10.06
N PRO A 149 -4.09 8.58 9.00
CA PRO A 149 -4.20 9.40 7.82
C PRO A 149 -5.00 10.66 8.15
N ASP A 150 -4.46 11.82 7.80
CA ASP A 150 -5.10 13.13 8.04
C ASP A 150 -6.33 13.32 7.14
N GLU A 151 -6.41 12.60 6.04
CA GLU A 151 -7.43 12.76 5.01
C GLU A 151 -7.94 11.38 4.53
N ILE A 152 -9.26 11.26 4.42
CA ILE A 152 -9.93 10.11 3.81
C ILE A 152 -10.35 10.49 2.39
N HIS A 153 -9.91 9.70 1.41
CA HIS A 153 -10.21 9.95 0.01
C HIS A 153 -11.47 9.22 -0.44
N ALA A 154 -12.23 9.84 -1.35
CA ALA A 154 -13.47 9.31 -1.91
C ALA A 154 -13.23 8.13 -2.87
N GLN A 155 -12.70 7.03 -2.35
CA GLN A 155 -12.38 5.80 -3.10
C GLN A 155 -12.97 4.58 -2.40
N GLY A 156 -13.25 3.51 -3.16
CA GLY A 156 -13.83 2.29 -2.62
C GLY A 156 -15.12 2.58 -1.84
N ARG A 157 -15.24 2.06 -0.61
CA ARG A 157 -16.41 2.28 0.26
C ARG A 157 -16.54 3.72 0.77
N ALA A 158 -15.47 4.49 0.84
CA ALA A 158 -15.54 5.89 1.26
C ALA A 158 -16.26 6.79 0.24
N LYS A 159 -16.44 6.31 -0.99
CA LYS A 159 -17.10 7.08 -2.06
C LYS A 159 -18.54 7.40 -1.68
N GLY A 160 -18.87 8.69 -1.67
CA GLY A 160 -20.21 9.18 -1.35
C GLY A 160 -20.49 9.43 0.14
N HIS A 161 -19.52 9.22 1.02
CA HIS A 161 -19.64 9.62 2.42
C HIS A 161 -19.28 11.09 2.63
N ASP A 162 -19.93 11.74 3.59
CA ASP A 162 -19.62 13.11 4.00
C ASP A 162 -18.22 13.19 4.63
N GLY A 163 -17.53 14.30 4.40
CA GLY A 163 -16.20 14.55 4.99
C GLY A 163 -15.04 13.85 4.29
N VAL A 164 -15.29 13.16 3.16
CA VAL A 164 -14.22 12.60 2.34
C VAL A 164 -13.74 13.60 1.29
N ILE A 165 -12.44 13.53 0.96
CA ILE A 165 -11.86 14.38 -0.07
C ILE A 165 -12.12 13.78 -1.44
N SER A 166 -12.96 14.44 -2.23
CA SER A 166 -13.24 14.07 -3.62
C SER A 166 -12.35 14.78 -4.62
N ASP A 167 -11.75 15.92 -4.23
CA ASP A 167 -10.95 16.74 -5.13
C ASP A 167 -9.51 16.28 -5.17
N CYS A 168 -9.04 15.97 -6.38
CA CYS A 168 -7.64 15.70 -6.63
C CYS A 168 -6.81 16.98 -6.47
N LYS A 169 -5.94 17.02 -5.48
CA LYS A 169 -5.01 18.15 -5.22
C LYS A 169 -3.78 18.14 -6.13
N LEU A 170 -3.77 17.30 -7.20
CA LEU A 170 -2.65 17.11 -8.13
C LEU A 170 -1.32 16.74 -7.43
N THR A 171 -1.40 16.09 -6.29
CA THR A 171 -0.22 15.65 -5.52
C THR A 171 0.65 14.65 -6.27
N CYS A 172 0.09 14.03 -7.32
CA CYS A 172 0.83 13.15 -8.24
C CYS A 172 1.90 13.87 -9.06
N GLN A 173 1.85 15.20 -9.14
CA GLN A 173 2.84 16.02 -9.88
C GLN A 173 3.98 16.53 -9.01
N ARG A 174 3.96 16.23 -7.73
CA ARG A 174 5.04 16.64 -6.85
C ARG A 174 6.29 15.84 -7.18
N THR A 175 7.31 16.56 -7.65
CA THR A 175 8.63 16.00 -7.99
C THR A 175 9.40 15.53 -6.76
N ASP A 176 8.96 15.93 -5.56
CA ASP A 176 9.54 15.55 -4.26
C ASP A 176 9.01 14.21 -3.71
N ARG A 177 8.16 13.51 -4.46
CA ARG A 177 7.57 12.24 -4.03
C ARG A 177 7.79 11.13 -5.04
N ASN A 178 8.07 9.95 -4.52
CA ASN A 178 8.16 8.74 -5.34
C ASN A 178 6.81 8.40 -5.99
N ILE A 179 6.88 7.77 -7.14
CA ILE A 179 5.73 7.13 -7.80
C ILE A 179 5.30 5.95 -6.93
N ARG A 180 4.05 5.93 -6.48
CA ARG A 180 3.50 4.82 -5.71
C ARG A 180 2.67 3.92 -6.59
N LEU A 181 3.13 2.70 -6.80
CA LEU A 181 2.44 1.68 -7.58
C LEU A 181 2.00 0.52 -6.69
N GLY A 182 0.82 0.00 -6.98
CA GLY A 182 0.27 -1.14 -6.24
C GLY A 182 -0.32 -2.20 -7.14
N LEU A 183 0.14 -3.44 -6.99
CA LEU A 183 -0.46 -4.59 -7.63
C LEU A 183 -1.63 -5.10 -6.80
N LYS A 184 -2.82 -5.15 -7.40
CA LYS A 184 -4.07 -5.60 -6.78
C LYS A 184 -4.40 -7.06 -7.07
N PRO A 185 -5.31 -7.70 -6.29
CA PRO A 185 -5.75 -9.08 -6.48
C PRO A 185 -6.40 -9.37 -7.85
N ASP A 186 -6.80 -8.35 -8.58
CA ASP A 186 -7.32 -8.47 -9.94
C ASP A 186 -6.23 -8.50 -11.03
N GLY A 187 -4.95 -8.42 -10.63
CA GLY A 187 -3.81 -8.40 -11.53
C GLY A 187 -3.47 -7.01 -12.08
N ASN A 188 -4.24 -5.99 -11.72
CA ASN A 188 -4.01 -4.63 -12.16
C ASN A 188 -2.94 -3.95 -11.30
N ILE A 189 -2.01 -3.24 -11.96
CA ILE A 189 -1.08 -2.33 -11.32
C ILE A 189 -1.66 -0.94 -11.41
N VAL A 190 -1.91 -0.35 -10.25
CA VAL A 190 -2.56 0.95 -10.13
C VAL A 190 -1.60 2.00 -9.61
N PHE A 191 -1.80 3.23 -10.06
CA PHE A 191 -1.11 4.39 -9.56
C PHE A 191 -1.81 4.91 -8.29
N GLN A 192 -1.12 4.86 -7.15
CA GLN A 192 -1.72 5.13 -5.83
C GLN A 192 -1.65 6.59 -5.39
N ASN A 193 -0.89 7.44 -6.07
CA ASN A 193 -0.79 8.86 -5.71
C ASN A 193 -2.01 9.69 -6.15
N CYS A 194 -3.05 9.05 -6.68
CA CYS A 194 -4.25 9.73 -7.13
C CYS A 194 -5.32 9.81 -6.04
N HIS A 195 -5.92 10.97 -5.85
CA HIS A 195 -6.93 11.23 -4.83
C HIS A 195 -8.37 11.00 -5.30
N GLY A 196 -8.63 10.75 -6.55
CA GLY A 196 -9.98 10.63 -7.09
C GLY A 196 -10.32 9.27 -7.68
N GLU A 197 -9.40 8.66 -8.39
CA GLU A 197 -9.62 7.39 -9.08
C GLU A 197 -8.32 6.58 -9.15
N TYR A 198 -8.44 5.26 -9.14
CA TYR A 198 -7.31 4.39 -9.43
C TYR A 198 -7.11 4.31 -10.94
N HIS A 199 -6.01 4.86 -11.41
CA HIS A 199 -5.60 4.66 -12.79
C HIS A 199 -4.82 3.36 -12.92
N VAL A 200 -5.29 2.47 -13.77
CA VAL A 200 -4.55 1.26 -14.13
C VAL A 200 -3.39 1.66 -15.05
N VAL A 201 -2.19 1.35 -14.62
CA VAL A 201 -0.96 1.61 -15.38
C VAL A 201 -0.69 0.47 -16.36
N GLN A 202 -0.84 -0.75 -15.86
CA GLN A 202 -0.65 -2.01 -16.59
C GLN A 202 -1.19 -3.19 -15.78
N THR A 203 -1.05 -4.39 -16.30
CA THR A 203 -1.30 -5.65 -15.57
C THR A 203 0.00 -6.35 -15.23
N TYR A 204 -0.05 -7.38 -14.39
CA TYR A 204 1.13 -8.23 -14.12
C TYR A 204 1.53 -9.11 -15.32
N GLU A 205 0.73 -9.16 -16.38
CA GLU A 205 1.06 -9.88 -17.61
C GLU A 205 1.98 -9.06 -18.52
N ASP A 206 1.99 -7.74 -18.35
CA ASP A 206 2.82 -6.82 -19.11
C ASP A 206 4.27 -6.83 -18.63
N GLU A 207 5.19 -6.40 -19.51
CA GLU A 207 6.58 -6.22 -19.12
C GLU A 207 6.75 -5.03 -18.15
N PHE A 208 7.67 -5.16 -17.17
CA PHE A 208 7.93 -4.10 -16.20
C PHE A 208 8.58 -2.87 -16.84
N SER A 209 9.32 -3.07 -17.94
CA SER A 209 9.93 -1.98 -18.71
C SER A 209 8.89 -0.96 -19.18
N GLY A 210 9.23 0.32 -19.15
CA GLY A 210 8.33 1.41 -19.55
C GLY A 210 7.24 1.77 -18.53
N ILE A 211 7.21 1.17 -17.34
CA ILE A 211 6.20 1.47 -16.31
C ILE A 211 6.23 2.94 -15.88
N ILE A 212 7.40 3.56 -15.81
CA ILE A 212 7.56 4.98 -15.48
C ILE A 212 6.94 5.84 -16.58
N GLU A 213 7.21 5.52 -17.84
CA GLU A 213 6.66 6.27 -18.97
C GLU A 213 5.13 6.19 -19.01
N ARG A 214 4.56 4.98 -18.84
CA ARG A 214 3.11 4.81 -18.77
C ARG A 214 2.49 5.59 -17.60
N THR A 215 3.14 5.59 -16.45
CA THR A 215 2.69 6.36 -15.29
C THR A 215 2.70 7.86 -15.58
N ASN A 216 3.77 8.38 -16.17
CA ASN A 216 3.89 9.79 -16.55
C ASN A 216 2.86 10.21 -17.60
N GLN A 217 2.53 9.33 -18.56
CA GLN A 217 1.46 9.59 -19.53
C GLN A 217 0.09 9.73 -18.86
N ILE A 218 -0.21 8.90 -17.87
CA ILE A 218 -1.46 8.97 -17.09
C ILE A 218 -1.51 10.31 -16.33
N VAL A 219 -0.45 10.65 -15.62
CA VAL A 219 -0.34 11.92 -14.88
C VAL A 219 -0.53 13.12 -15.80
N GLY A 220 0.13 13.11 -16.97
CA GLY A 220 0.02 14.19 -17.96
C GLY A 220 -1.40 14.35 -18.52
N LYS A 221 -2.10 13.24 -18.81
CA LYS A 221 -3.50 13.28 -19.28
C LYS A 221 -4.44 13.82 -18.19
N CYS A 222 -4.29 13.35 -16.97
CA CYS A 222 -5.11 13.80 -15.84
C CYS A 222 -4.97 15.30 -15.59
N TYR A 223 -3.76 15.82 -15.69
CA TYR A 223 -3.48 17.26 -15.54
C TYR A 223 -4.17 18.11 -16.59
N LYS A 224 -4.05 17.75 -17.88
CA LYS A 224 -4.70 18.48 -18.97
C LYS A 224 -6.21 18.56 -18.78
N GLN A 225 -6.85 17.43 -18.46
CA GLN A 225 -8.31 17.38 -18.24
C GLN A 225 -8.78 18.29 -17.09
N LYS A 226 -7.95 18.48 -16.06
CA LYS A 226 -8.30 19.32 -14.93
C LYS A 226 -8.14 20.81 -15.21
N ILE A 227 -7.10 21.19 -15.95
CA ILE A 227 -6.94 22.60 -16.41
C ILE A 227 -8.14 22.99 -17.26
N GLU A 228 -8.50 22.17 -18.26
CA GLU A 228 -9.64 22.44 -19.15
C GLU A 228 -11.00 22.54 -18.40
N LYS A 229 -11.16 21.80 -17.30
CA LYS A 229 -12.36 21.91 -16.44
C LYS A 229 -12.39 23.19 -15.60
N ASN A 230 -11.23 23.66 -15.16
CA ASN A 230 -11.14 24.89 -14.36
C ASN A 230 -11.27 26.15 -15.22
N GLU A 231 -10.83 26.12 -16.48
CA GLU A 231 -10.99 27.22 -17.44
C GLU A 231 -12.44 27.40 -17.95
N LYS A 232 -13.29 26.36 -17.77
CA LYS A 232 -14.71 26.39 -18.17
C LYS A 232 -15.66 26.74 -17.02
N ARG A 233 -15.15 26.98 -15.81
CA ARG A 233 -15.90 27.48 -14.63
C ARG A 233 -15.63 28.96 -14.43
#